data_a16036e83b187d62a334e0e1e159d743
#
_entry.id   a16036e83b187d62a334e0e1e159d743
#
_cell.length_a   1.000
_cell.length_b   1.000
_cell.length_c   1.000
_cell.angle_alpha   90.00
_cell.angle_beta   90.00
_cell.angle_gamma   90.00
#
_symmetry.space_group_name_H-M   'P 1'
#
loop_
_entity.id
_entity.type
_entity.pdbx_description
1 polymer ?
#
loop_
_entity_poly.entity_id
_entity_poly.type
_entity_poly.pdbx_seq_one_letter_code
_entity_poly.pdbx_strand_id
1 'polypeptide(L)'
;DSEAGTTVKIGGITRRAIREAVKAKTCPHCGEEKIKVTLDKPTTFREEGRKLTPKEIRSRMEKIPDSDLLCLGFNPKITRPENMILTVLSVPPVPMRPSITLESGERSEDDLTHKLVDVLRINQRLRENRDAGAPQLIVEDLWELLQYHITTYFDNQTAGIPTARHRSGRPLKTIVQRLKGKEGRFRSNLSGKRVNFSARTVITPDPYLSINQVGVPELAARELTVPVRINIHNLAFMRNLIKENFDPSDPEQYIPGINYMIRPDGRRVKLTDENWEFNHERLEPGFI
;
A
#
# COMPACT_ATOMS: atom_id res chain seq x y z
N ASP A 1 21.82 39.11 1.61
CA ASP A 1 22.32 39.84 0.44
C ASP A 1 22.07 38.95 -0.78
N SER A 2 20.93 39.16 -1.41
CA SER A 2 20.60 38.52 -2.69
C SER A 2 21.17 39.40 -3.80
N GLU A 3 22.20 38.91 -4.48
CA GLU A 3 22.59 39.45 -5.77
C GLU A 3 21.38 39.32 -6.72
N ALA A 4 20.96 40.45 -7.25
CA ALA A 4 19.86 40.55 -8.20
C ALA A 4 20.10 39.63 -9.41
N GLY A 5 19.27 38.60 -9.59
CA GLY A 5 19.25 37.77 -10.78
C GLY A 5 19.36 36.26 -10.58
N THR A 6 19.67 35.76 -9.37
CA THR A 6 19.71 34.32 -9.12
C THR A 6 18.37 33.82 -8.56
N THR A 7 17.62 33.09 -9.36
CA THR A 7 16.45 32.29 -8.89
C THR A 7 16.89 31.34 -7.80
N VAL A 8 16.55 31.62 -6.55
CA VAL A 8 16.80 30.74 -5.42
C VAL A 8 15.96 29.48 -5.63
N LYS A 9 16.60 28.39 -6.04
CA LYS A 9 15.94 27.09 -6.13
C LYS A 9 15.46 26.67 -4.73
N ILE A 10 14.18 26.28 -4.61
CA ILE A 10 13.60 25.72 -3.38
C ILE A 10 14.54 24.66 -2.81
N GLY A 11 14.93 24.78 -1.54
CA GLY A 11 15.91 23.91 -0.87
C GLY A 11 17.38 24.31 -1.04
N GLY A 12 17.70 25.41 -1.69
CA GLY A 12 19.07 25.90 -1.84
C GLY A 12 19.73 26.26 -0.51
N ILE A 13 19.00 26.91 0.40
CA ILE A 13 19.46 27.30 1.75
C ILE A 13 19.75 26.05 2.58
N THR A 14 18.83 25.07 2.62
CA THR A 14 19.02 23.81 3.33
C THR A 14 20.26 23.05 2.84
N ARG A 15 20.46 22.94 1.52
CA ARG A 15 21.64 22.29 0.94
C ARG A 15 22.92 23.01 1.28
N ARG A 16 22.91 24.33 1.32
CA ARG A 16 24.08 25.17 1.70
C ARG A 16 24.41 24.98 3.16
N ALA A 17 23.41 25.05 4.06
CA ALA A 17 23.58 24.83 5.50
C ALA A 17 24.18 23.46 5.80
N ILE A 18 23.63 22.38 5.19
CA ILE A 18 24.15 21.02 5.35
C ILE A 18 25.61 20.94 4.84
N ARG A 19 25.92 21.52 3.68
CA ARG A 19 27.25 21.47 3.09
C ARG A 19 28.28 22.22 3.96
N GLU A 20 27.95 23.37 4.47
CA GLU A 20 28.79 24.15 5.36
C GLU A 20 28.96 23.44 6.72
N ALA A 21 27.89 22.94 7.28
CA ALA A 21 27.92 22.15 8.50
C ALA A 21 28.80 20.87 8.38
N VAL A 22 28.76 20.17 7.26
CA VAL A 22 29.62 18.99 7.01
C VAL A 22 31.10 19.38 6.88
N LYS A 23 31.40 20.51 6.28
CA LYS A 23 32.79 20.97 6.05
C LYS A 23 33.45 21.60 7.28
N ALA A 24 32.66 22.17 8.18
CA ALA A 24 33.17 22.84 9.38
C ALA A 24 33.91 21.84 10.28
N LYS A 25 35.12 22.13 10.70
CA LYS A 25 35.91 21.33 11.66
C LYS A 25 35.63 21.74 13.10
N THR A 26 35.31 23.01 13.32
CA THR A 26 35.01 23.58 14.63
C THR A 26 33.63 24.22 14.63
N CYS A 27 33.01 24.29 15.80
CA CYS A 27 31.75 25.00 15.97
C CYS A 27 31.98 26.52 15.89
N PRO A 28 31.25 27.27 15.03
CA PRO A 28 31.44 28.70 14.92
C PRO A 28 31.00 29.49 16.17
N HIS A 29 30.18 28.88 17.06
CA HIS A 29 29.70 29.55 18.28
C HIS A 29 30.57 29.29 19.50
N CYS A 30 30.99 28.06 19.76
CA CYS A 30 31.75 27.69 20.94
C CYS A 30 33.22 27.37 20.67
N GLY A 31 33.64 27.26 19.42
CA GLY A 31 35.03 26.94 19.04
C GLY A 31 35.43 25.47 19.27
N GLU A 32 34.56 24.62 19.81
CA GLU A 32 34.85 23.20 20.02
C GLU A 32 35.03 22.46 18.73
N GLU A 33 35.91 21.45 18.75
CA GLU A 33 36.12 20.56 17.61
C GLU A 33 34.87 19.70 17.39
N LYS A 34 34.49 19.59 16.13
CA LYS A 34 33.34 18.81 15.73
C LYS A 34 33.68 17.36 15.64
N ILE A 35 33.06 16.55 16.50
CA ILE A 35 33.15 15.10 16.45
C ILE A 35 32.43 14.56 15.21
N LYS A 36 33.12 13.76 14.42
CA LYS A 36 32.59 13.20 13.19
C LYS A 36 31.69 12.00 13.49
N VAL A 37 30.42 12.14 13.15
CA VAL A 37 29.46 11.02 13.14
C VAL A 37 29.41 10.40 11.75
N THR A 38 29.59 9.10 11.64
CA THR A 38 29.52 8.33 10.39
C THR A 38 28.38 7.34 10.42
N LEU A 39 27.76 7.11 9.24
CA LEU A 39 26.73 6.08 9.08
C LEU A 39 27.41 4.79 8.65
N ASP A 40 27.33 3.78 9.51
CA ASP A 40 27.63 2.39 9.19
C ASP A 40 26.33 1.74 8.68
N LYS A 41 26.25 1.68 7.35
CA LYS A 41 25.03 1.21 6.68
C LYS A 41 24.66 -0.20 7.13
N PRO A 42 23.39 -0.49 7.30
CA PRO A 42 22.22 0.34 6.93
C PRO A 42 21.65 1.21 8.05
N THR A 43 21.89 0.91 9.33
CA THR A 43 21.10 1.49 10.44
C THR A 43 21.93 1.99 11.62
N THR A 44 23.23 1.84 11.60
CA THR A 44 24.11 2.13 12.75
C THR A 44 24.87 3.44 12.54
N PHE A 45 24.85 4.30 13.55
CA PHE A 45 25.69 5.48 13.58
C PHE A 45 26.91 5.25 14.49
N ARG A 46 28.06 5.73 14.07
CA ARG A 46 29.31 5.67 14.82
C ARG A 46 29.88 7.04 15.05
N GLU A 47 30.38 7.25 16.23
CA GLU A 47 31.14 8.43 16.64
C GLU A 47 32.51 7.98 17.09
N GLU A 48 33.55 8.39 16.37
CA GLU A 48 34.96 7.96 16.64
C GLU A 48 35.12 6.44 16.80
N GLY A 49 34.38 5.67 16.01
CA GLY A 49 34.38 4.20 16.09
C GLY A 49 33.41 3.59 17.09
N ARG A 50 32.91 4.35 18.09
CA ARG A 50 31.89 3.89 19.04
C ARG A 50 30.51 3.86 18.38
N LYS A 51 29.77 2.78 18.55
CA LYS A 51 28.36 2.71 18.13
C LYS A 51 27.51 3.63 19.01
N LEU A 52 26.65 4.43 18.36
CA LEU A 52 25.63 5.23 19.05
C LEU A 52 24.35 4.42 19.18
N THR A 53 23.79 4.43 20.38
CA THR A 53 22.47 3.81 20.61
C THR A 53 21.35 4.69 20.02
N PRO A 54 20.22 4.09 19.60
CA PRO A 54 19.07 4.88 19.12
C PRO A 54 18.59 5.93 20.13
N LYS A 55 18.68 5.63 21.43
CA LYS A 55 18.36 6.56 22.51
C LYS A 55 19.27 7.79 22.51
N GLU A 56 20.58 7.59 22.37
CA GLU A 56 21.54 8.71 22.29
C GLU A 56 21.29 9.58 21.07
N ILE A 57 21.01 8.96 19.91
CA ILE A 57 20.70 9.68 18.67
C ILE A 57 19.42 10.52 18.86
N ARG A 58 18.36 9.92 19.41
CA ARG A 58 17.11 10.61 19.71
C ARG A 58 17.32 11.81 20.65
N SER A 59 18.03 11.60 21.77
CA SER A 59 18.34 12.69 22.70
C SER A 59 19.11 13.84 22.09
N ARG A 60 19.99 13.57 21.12
CA ARG A 60 20.70 14.62 20.37
C ARG A 60 19.75 15.39 19.44
N MET A 61 18.83 14.69 18.78
CA MET A 61 17.84 15.30 17.90
C MET A 61 16.84 16.15 18.68
N GLU A 62 16.45 15.73 19.88
CA GLU A 62 15.56 16.48 20.79
C GLU A 62 16.16 17.82 21.24
N LYS A 63 17.49 17.93 21.31
CA LYS A 63 18.20 19.16 21.69
C LYS A 63 18.28 20.21 20.58
N ILE A 64 17.90 19.89 19.35
CA ILE A 64 17.93 20.83 18.23
C ILE A 64 16.82 21.87 18.41
N PRO A 65 17.13 23.17 18.44
CA PRO A 65 16.12 24.23 18.62
C PRO A 65 15.24 24.36 17.36
N ASP A 66 14.00 24.79 17.54
CA ASP A 66 13.02 24.92 16.46
C ASP A 66 13.45 25.91 15.38
N SER A 67 14.22 26.94 15.73
CA SER A 67 14.79 27.91 14.78
C SER A 67 15.68 27.22 13.73
N ASP A 68 16.50 26.27 14.17
CA ASP A 68 17.47 25.59 13.32
C ASP A 68 16.80 24.52 12.44
N LEU A 69 15.69 23.94 12.93
CA LEU A 69 14.90 22.96 12.17
C LEU A 69 14.35 23.54 10.88
N LEU A 70 13.92 24.79 10.89
CA LEU A 70 13.43 25.47 9.68
C LEU A 70 14.54 25.59 8.62
N CYS A 71 15.77 25.89 9.02
CA CYS A 71 16.93 25.92 8.11
C CYS A 71 17.26 24.55 7.52
N LEU A 72 17.01 23.47 8.27
CA LEU A 72 17.18 22.08 7.82
C LEU A 72 16.03 21.55 6.96
N GLY A 73 14.96 22.34 6.79
CA GLY A 73 13.80 21.98 6.00
C GLY A 73 12.73 21.18 6.76
N PHE A 74 12.82 21.14 8.09
CA PHE A 74 11.77 20.56 8.94
C PHE A 74 10.77 21.62 9.38
N ASN A 75 9.52 21.25 9.48
CA ASN A 75 8.51 22.09 10.12
C ASN A 75 8.23 21.53 11.53
N PRO A 76 8.70 22.21 12.60
CA PRO A 76 8.58 21.69 13.97
C PRO A 76 7.13 21.55 14.45
N LYS A 77 6.17 22.25 13.82
CA LYS A 77 4.73 22.11 14.10
C LYS A 77 4.15 20.82 13.54
N ILE A 78 4.75 20.23 12.51
CA ILE A 78 4.26 19.00 11.86
C ILE A 78 5.05 17.80 12.35
N THR A 79 6.38 17.88 12.28
CA THR A 79 7.26 16.78 12.70
C THR A 79 8.61 17.31 13.13
N ARG A 80 9.17 16.72 14.16
CA ARG A 80 10.52 16.95 14.65
C ARG A 80 11.43 15.77 14.29
N PRO A 81 12.75 15.99 14.12
CA PRO A 81 13.67 14.95 13.67
C PRO A 81 13.78 13.75 14.65
N GLU A 82 13.59 13.95 15.94
CA GLU A 82 13.57 12.85 16.91
C GLU A 82 12.49 11.80 16.64
N ASN A 83 11.42 12.16 15.94
CA ASN A 83 10.35 11.23 15.56
C ASN A 83 10.80 10.22 14.48
N MET A 84 11.94 10.44 13.83
CA MET A 84 12.55 9.45 12.93
C MET A 84 13.10 8.23 13.69
N ILE A 85 13.36 8.38 14.98
CA ILE A 85 13.70 7.26 15.87
C ILE A 85 12.39 6.79 16.53
N LEU A 86 11.91 5.65 16.08
CA LEU A 86 10.64 5.11 16.54
C LEU A 86 10.72 4.69 18.01
N THR A 87 9.74 5.11 18.79
CA THR A 87 9.49 4.65 20.17
C THR A 87 8.26 3.77 20.28
N VAL A 88 7.38 3.89 19.29
CA VAL A 88 6.13 3.12 19.17
C VAL A 88 6.07 2.54 17.76
N LEU A 89 5.77 1.24 17.66
CA LEU A 89 5.57 0.56 16.39
C LEU A 89 4.07 0.48 16.10
N SER A 90 3.66 0.97 14.93
CA SER A 90 2.28 0.83 14.46
C SER A 90 2.00 -0.63 14.09
N VAL A 91 0.94 -1.19 14.65
CA VAL A 91 0.48 -2.55 14.35
C VAL A 91 -0.65 -2.49 13.33
N PRO A 92 -0.51 -3.11 12.15
CA PRO A 92 -1.57 -3.12 11.15
C PRO A 92 -2.79 -3.91 11.65
N PRO A 93 -4.00 -3.52 11.21
CA PRO A 93 -5.23 -4.20 11.60
C PRO A 93 -5.27 -5.64 11.04
N VAL A 94 -6.11 -6.47 11.65
CA VAL A 94 -6.23 -7.90 11.29
C VAL A 94 -6.53 -8.15 9.81
N PRO A 95 -7.38 -7.36 9.12
CA PRO A 95 -7.60 -7.54 7.68
C PRO A 95 -6.36 -7.41 6.80
N MET A 96 -5.34 -6.66 7.23
CA MET A 96 -4.07 -6.56 6.51
C MET A 96 -3.14 -7.77 6.70
N ARG A 97 -3.37 -8.56 7.72
CA ARG A 97 -2.59 -9.76 8.07
C ARG A 97 -3.53 -10.93 8.44
N PRO A 98 -4.40 -11.35 7.51
CA PRO A 98 -5.42 -12.35 7.79
C PRO A 98 -4.77 -13.69 8.11
N SER A 99 -5.41 -14.44 9.01
CA SER A 99 -5.09 -15.81 9.34
C SER A 99 -6.00 -16.72 8.52
N ILE A 100 -5.41 -17.65 7.77
CA ILE A 100 -6.13 -18.54 6.85
C ILE A 100 -6.13 -19.94 7.43
N THR A 101 -7.31 -20.57 7.48
CA THR A 101 -7.44 -21.98 7.84
C THR A 101 -7.28 -22.82 6.57
N LEU A 102 -6.28 -23.70 6.55
CA LEU A 102 -6.04 -24.64 5.45
C LEU A 102 -7.09 -25.76 5.45
N GLU A 103 -7.23 -26.45 4.33
CA GLU A 103 -8.13 -27.62 4.21
C GLU A 103 -7.79 -28.71 5.23
N SER A 104 -6.53 -28.80 5.66
CA SER A 104 -6.07 -29.69 6.73
C SER A 104 -6.57 -29.31 8.13
N GLY A 105 -7.27 -28.17 8.29
CA GLY A 105 -7.65 -27.62 9.59
C GLY A 105 -6.52 -26.83 10.29
N GLU A 106 -5.30 -26.84 9.76
CA GLU A 106 -4.18 -26.08 10.29
C GLU A 106 -4.33 -24.59 9.96
N ARG A 107 -3.98 -23.73 10.93
CA ARG A 107 -4.06 -22.29 10.78
C ARG A 107 -2.74 -21.72 10.29
N SER A 108 -2.76 -21.08 9.14
CA SER A 108 -1.61 -20.39 8.57
C SER A 108 -1.68 -18.90 8.89
N GLU A 109 -0.66 -18.39 9.56
CA GLU A 109 -0.55 -16.98 9.91
C GLU A 109 0.21 -16.21 8.83
N ASP A 110 -0.13 -14.92 8.70
CA ASP A 110 0.53 -14.00 7.75
C ASP A 110 1.99 -13.71 8.16
N ASP A 111 2.85 -13.44 7.17
CA ASP A 111 4.26 -13.12 7.37
C ASP A 111 4.47 -11.91 8.32
N LEU A 112 3.60 -10.90 8.25
CA LEU A 112 3.65 -9.76 9.15
C LEU A 112 3.34 -10.15 10.60
N THR A 113 2.45 -11.10 10.82
CA THR A 113 2.13 -11.60 12.17
C THR A 113 3.35 -12.30 12.78
N HIS A 114 4.07 -13.12 12.00
CA HIS A 114 5.31 -13.75 12.46
C HIS A 114 6.34 -12.69 12.85
N LYS A 115 6.55 -11.66 12.04
CA LYS A 115 7.49 -10.58 12.35
C LYS A 115 7.10 -9.78 13.58
N LEU A 116 5.82 -9.50 13.78
CA LEU A 116 5.33 -8.81 14.99
C LEU A 116 5.55 -9.64 16.25
N VAL A 117 5.35 -10.96 16.17
CA VAL A 117 5.63 -11.87 17.30
C VAL A 117 7.12 -11.86 17.62
N ASP A 118 8.00 -11.89 16.62
CA ASP A 118 9.45 -11.80 16.84
C ASP A 118 9.83 -10.48 17.54
N VAL A 119 9.30 -9.36 17.07
CA VAL A 119 9.53 -8.05 17.69
C VAL A 119 9.06 -8.03 19.16
N LEU A 120 7.87 -8.55 19.43
CA LEU A 120 7.34 -8.61 20.81
C LEU A 120 8.23 -9.45 21.73
N ARG A 121 8.65 -10.63 21.29
CA ARG A 121 9.51 -11.54 22.06
C ARG A 121 10.85 -10.89 22.41
N ILE A 122 11.50 -10.28 21.42
CA ILE A 122 12.79 -9.64 21.66
C ILE A 122 12.63 -8.39 22.51
N ASN A 123 11.60 -7.60 22.31
CA ASN A 123 11.33 -6.43 23.13
C ASN A 123 11.07 -6.80 24.60
N GLN A 124 10.34 -7.88 24.85
CA GLN A 124 10.12 -8.39 26.20
C GLN A 124 11.43 -8.86 26.83
N ARG A 125 12.23 -9.66 26.11
CA ARG A 125 13.54 -10.11 26.61
C ARG A 125 14.48 -8.94 26.89
N LEU A 126 14.51 -7.92 26.05
CA LEU A 126 15.29 -6.71 26.26
C LEU A 126 14.85 -5.98 27.55
N ARG A 127 13.54 -5.84 27.76
CA ARG A 127 12.99 -5.23 28.98
C ARG A 127 13.40 -6.02 30.23
N GLU A 128 13.19 -7.33 30.22
CA GLU A 128 13.52 -8.21 31.36
C GLU A 128 15.03 -8.14 31.71
N ASN A 129 15.91 -8.22 30.70
CA ASN A 129 17.36 -8.15 30.96
C ASN A 129 17.82 -6.77 31.44
N ARG A 130 17.24 -5.70 30.89
CA ARG A 130 17.52 -4.34 31.37
C ARG A 130 17.08 -4.14 32.81
N ASP A 131 15.86 -4.58 33.15
CA ASP A 131 15.26 -4.41 34.48
C ASP A 131 15.96 -5.32 35.52
N ALA A 132 16.50 -6.46 35.09
CA ALA A 132 17.34 -7.33 35.91
C ALA A 132 18.79 -6.85 36.08
N GLY A 133 19.19 -5.76 35.44
CA GLY A 133 20.56 -5.23 35.52
C GLY A 133 21.61 -6.12 34.82
N ALA A 134 21.25 -6.80 33.74
CA ALA A 134 22.15 -7.63 32.96
C ALA A 134 23.36 -6.85 32.43
N PRO A 135 24.50 -7.51 32.14
CA PRO A 135 25.67 -6.89 31.54
C PRO A 135 25.31 -6.10 30.28
N GLN A 136 25.94 -4.93 30.12
CA GLN A 136 25.65 -4.00 29.01
C GLN A 136 25.78 -4.67 27.63
N LEU A 137 26.74 -5.56 27.47
CA LEU A 137 26.95 -6.29 26.21
C LEU A 137 25.70 -7.08 25.80
N ILE A 138 25.07 -7.78 26.75
CA ILE A 138 23.84 -8.56 26.48
C ILE A 138 22.68 -7.63 26.09
N VAL A 139 22.57 -6.49 26.75
CA VAL A 139 21.52 -5.50 26.44
C VAL A 139 21.73 -4.91 25.05
N GLU A 140 22.99 -4.63 24.66
CA GLU A 140 23.34 -4.12 23.35
C GLU A 140 23.06 -5.16 22.25
N ASP A 141 23.40 -6.43 22.45
CA ASP A 141 23.12 -7.52 21.51
C ASP A 141 21.62 -7.70 21.30
N LEU A 142 20.81 -7.66 22.35
CA LEU A 142 19.36 -7.72 22.25
C LEU A 142 18.79 -6.51 21.54
N TRP A 143 19.37 -5.35 21.72
CA TRP A 143 18.98 -4.13 21.03
C TRP A 143 19.28 -4.20 19.52
N GLU A 144 20.45 -4.70 19.15
CA GLU A 144 20.79 -4.95 17.74
C GLU A 144 19.82 -5.97 17.11
N LEU A 145 19.47 -7.02 17.85
CA LEU A 145 18.49 -8.00 17.38
C LEU A 145 17.09 -7.39 17.20
N LEU A 146 16.67 -6.53 18.14
CA LEU A 146 15.42 -5.79 17.99
C LEU A 146 15.44 -4.88 16.75
N GLN A 147 16.54 -4.15 16.55
CA GLN A 147 16.75 -3.32 15.36
C GLN A 147 16.67 -4.13 14.07
N TYR A 148 17.27 -5.32 14.04
CA TYR A 148 17.18 -6.26 12.90
C TYR A 148 15.73 -6.64 12.61
N HIS A 149 14.95 -7.00 13.63
CA HIS A 149 13.55 -7.40 13.44
C HIS A 149 12.68 -6.23 12.97
N ILE A 150 12.89 -5.03 13.49
CA ILE A 150 12.19 -3.81 13.03
C ILE A 150 12.57 -3.47 11.59
N THR A 151 13.85 -3.52 11.24
CA THR A 151 14.31 -3.23 9.88
C THR A 151 13.71 -4.22 8.88
N THR A 152 13.76 -5.51 9.17
CA THR A 152 13.19 -6.55 8.30
C THR A 152 11.66 -6.59 8.32
N TYR A 153 11.00 -6.02 9.32
CA TYR A 153 9.56 -5.80 9.32
C TYR A 153 9.16 -4.74 8.28
N PHE A 154 9.92 -3.66 8.15
CA PHE A 154 9.68 -2.65 7.13
C PHE A 154 10.17 -3.08 5.75
N ASP A 155 11.43 -3.48 5.65
CA ASP A 155 12.05 -3.91 4.38
C ASP A 155 12.96 -5.14 4.58
N ASN A 156 12.49 -6.28 4.10
CA ASN A 156 13.21 -7.55 4.17
C ASN A 156 14.29 -7.71 3.08
N GLN A 157 14.50 -6.69 2.23
CA GLN A 157 15.51 -6.66 1.16
C GLN A 157 16.56 -5.57 1.38
N THR A 158 16.71 -5.09 2.60
CA THR A 158 17.73 -4.07 2.94
C THR A 158 19.12 -4.64 2.73
N ALA A 159 19.94 -3.93 1.93
CA ALA A 159 21.34 -4.35 1.68
C ALA A 159 22.15 -4.37 2.97
N GLY A 160 22.97 -5.40 3.15
CA GLY A 160 23.83 -5.58 4.33
C GLY A 160 23.13 -6.23 5.52
N ILE A 161 21.86 -6.59 5.42
CA ILE A 161 21.12 -7.31 6.46
C ILE A 161 20.67 -8.67 5.93
N PRO A 162 20.82 -9.76 6.72
CA PRO A 162 20.31 -11.07 6.34
C PRO A 162 18.79 -11.06 6.15
N THR A 163 18.32 -11.61 5.05
CA THR A 163 16.89 -11.70 4.75
C THR A 163 16.20 -12.65 5.72
N ALA A 164 15.14 -12.19 6.38
CA ALA A 164 14.29 -13.01 7.22
C ALA A 164 13.49 -14.01 6.37
N ARG A 165 13.49 -15.29 6.78
CA ARG A 165 12.87 -16.39 6.04
C ARG A 165 11.87 -17.15 6.90
N HIS A 166 10.85 -17.68 6.25
CA HIS A 166 9.93 -18.65 6.84
C HIS A 166 10.67 -20.00 7.06
N ARG A 167 10.11 -20.91 7.88
CA ARG A 167 10.64 -22.27 8.09
C ARG A 167 10.86 -23.04 6.80
N SER A 168 10.06 -22.79 5.77
CA SER A 168 10.19 -23.36 4.42
C SER A 168 11.33 -22.78 3.58
N GLY A 169 12.13 -21.86 4.11
CA GLY A 169 13.22 -21.18 3.38
C GLY A 169 12.75 -20.00 2.52
N ARG A 170 11.47 -19.81 2.32
CA ARG A 170 10.90 -18.68 1.56
C ARG A 170 11.16 -17.34 2.28
N PRO A 171 11.61 -16.28 1.57
CA PRO A 171 11.71 -14.95 2.15
C PRO A 171 10.35 -14.43 2.63
N LEU A 172 10.30 -13.80 3.79
CA LEU A 172 9.08 -13.18 4.30
C LEU A 172 8.72 -11.95 3.47
N LYS A 173 7.44 -11.81 3.15
CA LYS A 173 6.89 -10.67 2.44
C LYS A 173 6.40 -9.61 3.43
N THR A 174 7.25 -8.61 3.68
CA THR A 174 6.98 -7.54 4.64
C THR A 174 6.44 -6.27 3.98
N ILE A 175 6.38 -5.15 4.68
CA ILE A 175 5.63 -3.96 4.22
C ILE A 175 6.11 -3.45 2.86
N VAL A 176 7.42 -3.21 2.69
CA VAL A 176 7.97 -2.70 1.42
C VAL A 176 7.71 -3.68 0.28
N GLN A 177 7.86 -4.99 0.51
CA GLN A 177 7.62 -6.02 -0.50
C GLN A 177 6.14 -6.11 -0.91
N ARG A 178 5.21 -5.66 -0.07
CA ARG A 178 3.78 -5.56 -0.40
C ARG A 178 3.45 -4.34 -1.27
N LEU A 179 4.25 -3.29 -1.17
CA LEU A 179 4.05 -2.05 -1.92
C LEU A 179 4.82 -2.03 -3.24
N LYS A 180 6.06 -2.55 -3.20
CA LYS A 180 7.05 -2.50 -4.28
C LYS A 180 6.83 -3.58 -5.35
N GLY A 181 7.23 -3.25 -6.58
CA GLY A 181 7.33 -4.22 -7.67
C GLY A 181 6.04 -4.41 -8.48
N LYS A 182 6.09 -5.35 -9.44
CA LYS A 182 5.00 -5.64 -10.39
C LYS A 182 3.74 -6.15 -9.69
N GLU A 183 3.92 -6.98 -8.67
CA GLU A 183 2.83 -7.60 -7.89
C GLU A 183 2.49 -6.80 -6.63
N GLY A 184 3.16 -5.66 -6.43
CA GLY A 184 2.91 -4.78 -5.30
C GLY A 184 1.61 -3.99 -5.43
N ARG A 185 1.21 -3.38 -4.33
CA ARG A 185 -0.07 -2.66 -4.22
C ARG A 185 -0.24 -1.55 -5.25
N PHE A 186 0.82 -0.80 -5.53
CA PHE A 186 0.73 0.30 -6.49
C PHE A 186 0.45 -0.17 -7.92
N ARG A 187 1.22 -1.13 -8.44
CA ARG A 187 1.11 -1.55 -9.83
C ARG A 187 -0.02 -2.52 -10.10
N SER A 188 -0.33 -3.43 -9.18
CA SER A 188 -1.32 -4.49 -9.42
C SER A 188 -2.71 -4.23 -8.83
N ASN A 189 -2.87 -3.23 -7.94
CA ASN A 189 -4.16 -2.96 -7.30
C ASN A 189 -4.62 -1.50 -7.41
N LEU A 190 -3.72 -0.53 -7.60
CA LEU A 190 -4.05 0.89 -7.69
C LEU A 190 -3.95 1.42 -9.11
N SER A 191 -2.83 1.24 -9.80
CA SER A 191 -2.68 1.66 -11.20
C SER A 191 -3.48 0.79 -12.16
N GLY A 192 -3.64 -0.48 -11.85
CA GLY A 192 -4.49 -1.43 -12.56
C GLY A 192 -5.03 -2.47 -11.58
N LYS A 193 -6.25 -2.90 -11.78
CA LYS A 193 -6.91 -3.93 -10.97
C LYS A 193 -7.73 -4.86 -11.85
N ARG A 194 -8.00 -6.07 -11.35
CA ARG A 194 -8.93 -6.98 -12.02
C ARG A 194 -10.35 -6.42 -11.91
N VAL A 195 -11.05 -6.43 -13.03
CA VAL A 195 -12.39 -5.88 -13.13
C VAL A 195 -13.37 -7.01 -13.50
N ASN A 196 -14.62 -6.86 -13.05
CA ASN A 196 -15.73 -7.68 -13.48
C ASN A 196 -16.23 -7.23 -14.86
N PHE A 197 -17.12 -7.98 -15.46
CA PHE A 197 -17.71 -7.69 -16.77
C PHE A 197 -16.64 -7.55 -17.86
N SER A 198 -15.68 -8.47 -17.89
CA SER A 198 -14.64 -8.57 -18.90
C SER A 198 -14.61 -9.96 -19.51
N ALA A 199 -14.23 -10.03 -20.77
CA ALA A 199 -14.06 -11.28 -21.49
C ALA A 199 -12.68 -11.33 -22.16
N ARG A 200 -12.25 -12.52 -22.52
CA ARG A 200 -11.02 -12.77 -23.27
C ARG A 200 -11.27 -13.90 -24.27
N THR A 201 -10.87 -13.67 -25.53
CA THR A 201 -10.96 -14.67 -26.59
C THR A 201 -9.78 -14.52 -27.54
N VAL A 202 -9.65 -15.48 -28.46
CA VAL A 202 -8.66 -15.43 -29.56
C VAL A 202 -9.11 -14.36 -30.55
N ILE A 203 -8.17 -13.59 -31.06
CA ILE A 203 -8.42 -12.62 -32.13
C ILE A 203 -8.06 -13.23 -33.49
N THR A 204 -8.93 -13.03 -34.46
CA THR A 204 -8.72 -13.45 -35.86
C THR A 204 -9.00 -12.28 -36.78
N PRO A 205 -8.32 -12.17 -37.96
CA PRO A 205 -8.62 -11.14 -38.93
C PRO A 205 -9.98 -11.41 -39.61
N ASP A 206 -10.71 -10.34 -39.90
CA ASP A 206 -11.93 -10.37 -40.67
C ASP A 206 -11.92 -9.20 -41.69
N PRO A 207 -11.85 -9.48 -43.00
CA PRO A 207 -11.78 -8.46 -44.04
C PRO A 207 -13.11 -7.69 -44.24
N TYR A 208 -14.23 -8.18 -43.70
CA TYR A 208 -15.53 -7.53 -43.85
C TYR A 208 -15.81 -6.47 -42.76
N LEU A 209 -15.00 -6.44 -41.72
CA LEU A 209 -15.12 -5.45 -40.66
C LEU A 209 -14.42 -4.14 -41.04
N SER A 210 -15.07 -3.01 -40.71
CA SER A 210 -14.44 -1.70 -40.81
C SER A 210 -13.36 -1.54 -39.73
N ILE A 211 -12.42 -0.60 -39.93
CA ILE A 211 -11.28 -0.39 -39.05
C ILE A 211 -11.70 0.01 -37.58
N ASN A 212 -12.90 0.54 -37.41
CA ASN A 212 -13.47 0.94 -36.13
C ASN A 212 -14.46 -0.08 -35.56
N GLN A 213 -14.54 -1.28 -36.12
CA GLN A 213 -15.43 -2.35 -35.69
C GLN A 213 -14.66 -3.53 -35.10
N VAL A 214 -15.26 -4.19 -34.14
CA VAL A 214 -14.76 -5.42 -33.51
C VAL A 214 -15.89 -6.44 -33.44
N GLY A 215 -15.63 -7.65 -33.93
CA GLY A 215 -16.55 -8.79 -33.77
C GLY A 215 -16.41 -9.36 -32.35
N VAL A 216 -17.52 -9.45 -31.64
CA VAL A 216 -17.58 -10.03 -30.29
C VAL A 216 -18.36 -11.35 -30.35
N PRO A 217 -17.87 -12.46 -29.75
CA PRO A 217 -18.64 -13.69 -29.67
C PRO A 217 -19.98 -13.46 -28.95
N GLU A 218 -21.05 -13.97 -29.52
CA GLU A 218 -22.40 -13.80 -28.98
C GLU A 218 -22.54 -14.30 -27.53
N LEU A 219 -21.98 -15.45 -27.20
CA LEU A 219 -22.00 -16.00 -25.84
C LEU A 219 -21.32 -15.06 -24.83
N ALA A 220 -20.21 -14.44 -25.22
CA ALA A 220 -19.56 -13.45 -24.34
C ALA A 220 -20.41 -12.18 -24.21
N ALA A 221 -21.02 -11.73 -25.28
CA ALA A 221 -21.91 -10.56 -25.26
C ALA A 221 -23.14 -10.79 -24.37
N ARG A 222 -23.70 -12.00 -24.36
CA ARG A 222 -24.85 -12.35 -23.50
C ARG A 222 -24.52 -12.34 -22.00
N GLU A 223 -23.29 -12.70 -21.61
CA GLU A 223 -22.84 -12.72 -20.21
C GLU A 223 -22.40 -11.35 -19.69
N LEU A 224 -21.93 -10.46 -20.57
CA LEU A 224 -21.46 -9.14 -20.20
C LEU A 224 -22.64 -8.17 -20.08
N THR A 225 -22.84 -7.66 -18.89
CA THR A 225 -23.95 -6.72 -18.60
C THR A 225 -23.46 -5.38 -18.11
N VAL A 226 -24.20 -4.34 -18.43
CA VAL A 226 -23.97 -2.96 -18.00
C VAL A 226 -25.18 -2.50 -17.18
N PRO A 227 -24.99 -1.90 -15.98
CA PRO A 227 -26.11 -1.38 -15.21
C PRO A 227 -26.69 -0.12 -15.87
N VAL A 228 -27.98 -0.12 -16.12
CA VAL A 228 -28.72 1.02 -16.67
C VAL A 228 -29.81 1.44 -15.67
N ARG A 229 -29.70 2.67 -15.17
CA ARG A 229 -30.71 3.20 -14.25
C ARG A 229 -31.98 3.57 -15.00
N ILE A 230 -33.12 3.07 -14.53
CA ILE A 230 -34.42 3.35 -15.14
C ILE A 230 -34.97 4.70 -14.68
N ASN A 231 -35.39 5.47 -15.64
CA ASN A 231 -36.05 6.76 -15.47
C ASN A 231 -37.33 6.83 -16.32
N ILE A 232 -38.10 7.91 -16.20
CA ILE A 232 -39.35 8.09 -16.93
C ILE A 232 -39.13 8.05 -18.45
N HIS A 233 -37.98 8.52 -18.94
CA HIS A 233 -37.71 8.64 -20.38
C HIS A 233 -37.31 7.31 -21.03
N ASN A 234 -36.65 6.42 -20.32
CA ASN A 234 -36.21 5.15 -20.88
C ASN A 234 -37.07 3.95 -20.47
N LEU A 235 -38.05 4.13 -19.59
CA LEU A 235 -38.93 3.07 -19.08
C LEU A 235 -39.61 2.27 -20.18
N ALA A 236 -40.21 2.96 -21.16
CA ALA A 236 -40.90 2.30 -22.28
C ALA A 236 -39.88 1.46 -23.13
N PHE A 237 -38.70 2.02 -23.40
CA PHE A 237 -37.66 1.33 -24.13
C PHE A 237 -37.21 0.09 -23.38
N MET A 238 -36.95 0.17 -22.06
CA MET A 238 -36.51 -0.96 -21.24
C MET A 238 -37.57 -2.06 -21.12
N ARG A 239 -38.87 -1.68 -21.04
CA ARG A 239 -39.95 -2.67 -21.08
C ARG A 239 -40.00 -3.40 -22.42
N ASN A 240 -39.88 -2.70 -23.53
CA ASN A 240 -39.80 -3.36 -24.84
C ASN A 240 -38.59 -4.28 -24.94
N LEU A 241 -37.43 -3.87 -24.42
CA LEU A 241 -36.22 -4.65 -24.44
C LEU A 241 -36.36 -5.95 -23.65
N ILE A 242 -37.03 -5.95 -22.48
CA ILE A 242 -37.36 -7.16 -21.73
C ILE A 242 -38.24 -8.07 -22.56
N LYS A 243 -39.31 -7.53 -23.17
CA LYS A 243 -40.20 -8.33 -23.97
C LYS A 243 -39.50 -8.97 -25.16
N GLU A 244 -38.77 -8.21 -25.93
CA GLU A 244 -38.03 -8.71 -27.09
C GLU A 244 -36.91 -9.73 -26.72
N ASN A 245 -36.41 -9.68 -25.50
CA ASN A 245 -35.41 -10.65 -25.03
C ASN A 245 -36.01 -12.05 -24.78
N PHE A 246 -37.27 -12.13 -24.35
CA PHE A 246 -37.94 -13.37 -23.99
C PHE A 246 -39.01 -13.82 -25.01
N ASP A 247 -39.60 -12.87 -25.74
CA ASP A 247 -40.57 -13.08 -26.80
C ASP A 247 -40.20 -12.20 -28.01
N PRO A 248 -39.14 -12.60 -28.77
CA PRO A 248 -38.60 -11.79 -29.85
C PRO A 248 -39.58 -11.71 -31.03
N SER A 249 -39.81 -10.49 -31.53
CA SER A 249 -40.60 -10.25 -32.74
C SER A 249 -39.93 -10.81 -34.00
N ASP A 250 -38.60 -10.86 -34.03
CA ASP A 250 -37.79 -11.44 -35.08
C ASP A 250 -36.65 -12.28 -34.48
N PRO A 251 -36.76 -13.64 -34.54
CA PRO A 251 -35.77 -14.54 -33.96
C PRO A 251 -34.36 -14.46 -34.60
N GLU A 252 -34.24 -13.93 -35.80
CA GLU A 252 -32.96 -13.81 -36.51
C GLU A 252 -32.20 -12.53 -36.16
N GLN A 253 -32.88 -11.54 -35.60
CA GLN A 253 -32.28 -10.30 -35.21
C GLN A 253 -31.68 -10.39 -33.82
N TYR A 254 -30.38 -10.08 -33.71
CA TYR A 254 -29.74 -9.90 -32.38
C TYR A 254 -30.27 -8.64 -31.70
N ILE A 255 -30.88 -8.81 -30.56
CA ILE A 255 -31.36 -7.72 -29.71
C ILE A 255 -30.58 -7.79 -28.37
N PRO A 256 -30.01 -6.67 -27.88
CA PRO A 256 -29.40 -6.65 -26.55
C PRO A 256 -30.45 -7.02 -25.50
N GLY A 257 -30.19 -8.09 -24.75
CA GLY A 257 -31.09 -8.58 -23.71
C GLY A 257 -30.88 -7.94 -22.35
N ILE A 258 -31.74 -8.32 -21.41
CA ILE A 258 -31.63 -7.93 -20.01
C ILE A 258 -31.53 -9.21 -19.16
N ASN A 259 -30.44 -9.34 -18.40
CA ASN A 259 -30.19 -10.52 -17.58
C ASN A 259 -30.70 -10.37 -16.14
N TYR A 260 -30.65 -9.16 -15.61
CA TYR A 260 -30.97 -8.89 -14.20
C TYR A 260 -31.74 -7.59 -14.03
N MET A 261 -32.55 -7.58 -12.99
CA MET A 261 -33.24 -6.38 -12.51
C MET A 261 -32.84 -6.16 -11.04
N ILE A 262 -32.42 -4.93 -10.71
CA ILE A 262 -32.12 -4.55 -9.32
C ILE A 262 -33.23 -3.61 -8.86
N ARG A 263 -33.91 -3.99 -7.79
CA ARG A 263 -34.97 -3.17 -7.19
C ARG A 263 -34.39 -2.01 -6.39
N PRO A 264 -35.18 -0.97 -6.09
CA PRO A 264 -34.75 0.13 -5.24
C PRO A 264 -34.30 -0.28 -3.83
N ASP A 265 -34.78 -1.44 -3.34
CA ASP A 265 -34.34 -2.05 -2.08
C ASP A 265 -32.98 -2.78 -2.16
N GLY A 266 -32.34 -2.77 -3.35
CA GLY A 266 -31.04 -3.42 -3.60
C GLY A 266 -31.13 -4.91 -3.94
N ARG A 267 -32.30 -5.53 -3.94
CA ARG A 267 -32.47 -6.93 -4.33
C ARG A 267 -32.22 -7.11 -5.81
N ARG A 268 -31.35 -8.05 -6.14
CA ARG A 268 -31.05 -8.44 -7.51
C ARG A 268 -31.88 -9.64 -7.90
N VAL A 269 -32.64 -9.52 -8.95
CA VAL A 269 -33.50 -10.56 -9.52
C VAL A 269 -32.94 -10.97 -10.88
N LYS A 270 -32.64 -12.24 -11.10
CA LYS A 270 -32.31 -12.76 -12.43
C LYS A 270 -33.62 -12.95 -13.19
N LEU A 271 -33.69 -12.42 -14.40
CA LEU A 271 -34.83 -12.63 -15.30
C LEU A 271 -34.70 -14.02 -15.96
N THR A 272 -35.79 -14.75 -16.00
CA THR A 272 -35.92 -16.08 -16.59
C THR A 272 -37.25 -16.17 -17.34
N ASP A 273 -37.39 -17.17 -18.21
CA ASP A 273 -38.62 -17.43 -18.98
C ASP A 273 -39.89 -17.54 -18.10
N GLU A 274 -39.72 -17.97 -16.84
CA GLU A 274 -40.83 -18.12 -15.88
C GLU A 274 -41.23 -16.81 -15.17
N ASN A 275 -40.34 -15.83 -15.06
CA ASN A 275 -40.56 -14.65 -14.20
C ASN A 275 -40.49 -13.30 -14.91
N TRP A 276 -40.19 -13.28 -16.19
CA TRP A 276 -39.94 -12.01 -16.92
C TRP A 276 -41.25 -11.20 -17.05
N GLU A 277 -42.41 -11.82 -17.35
CA GLU A 277 -43.70 -11.13 -17.48
C GLU A 277 -44.08 -10.38 -16.20
N PHE A 278 -43.98 -11.06 -15.07
CA PHE A 278 -44.25 -10.48 -13.74
C PHE A 278 -43.33 -9.32 -13.40
N ASN A 279 -42.06 -9.40 -13.76
CA ASN A 279 -41.10 -8.35 -13.50
C ASN A 279 -41.18 -7.21 -14.52
N HIS A 280 -41.56 -7.50 -15.77
CA HIS A 280 -41.80 -6.52 -16.80
C HIS A 280 -42.93 -5.52 -16.41
N GLU A 281 -44.05 -6.00 -15.89
CA GLU A 281 -45.16 -5.16 -15.44
C GLU A 281 -44.77 -4.28 -14.26
N ARG A 282 -43.90 -4.76 -13.38
CA ARG A 282 -43.47 -4.06 -12.16
C ARG A 282 -42.25 -3.15 -12.32
N LEU A 283 -41.76 -3.02 -13.54
CA LEU A 283 -40.65 -2.12 -13.81
C LEU A 283 -41.07 -0.67 -13.65
N GLU A 284 -40.39 0.05 -12.75
CA GLU A 284 -40.66 1.43 -12.39
C GLU A 284 -39.39 2.28 -12.40
N PRO A 285 -39.49 3.62 -12.49
CA PRO A 285 -38.34 4.49 -12.31
C PRO A 285 -37.66 4.29 -10.96
N GLY A 286 -36.31 4.23 -10.96
CA GLY A 286 -35.49 3.92 -9.77
C GLY A 286 -34.96 2.49 -9.71
N PHE A 287 -35.45 1.61 -10.57
CA PHE A 287 -34.81 0.30 -10.81
C PHE A 287 -33.51 0.45 -11.61
N ILE A 288 -32.66 -0.57 -11.56
CA ILE A 288 -31.42 -0.69 -12.36
C ILE A 288 -31.44 -2.01 -13.10
#